data_4a6a1a8596b662a8a6795c92a78c8b6b
#
_entry.id   4a6a1a8596b662a8a6795c92a78c8b6b
#
_cell.length_a   1.000
_cell.length_b   1.000
_cell.length_c   1.000
_cell.angle_alpha   90.00
_cell.angle_beta   90.00
_cell.angle_gamma   90.00
#
_symmetry.space_group_name_H-M   'P 1'
#
loop_
_entity.id
_entity.type
_entity.pdbx_description
1 polymer ?
#
loop_
_entity_poly.entity_id
_entity_poly.type
_entity_poly.pdbx_seq_one_letter_code
_entity_poly.pdbx_strand_id
1 'polypeptide(L)'
;STRGMTGMLDTIFLIIAAGTFGGTLVGSGMLQSLTAALVSLVRSRVTMVASTVGTGIFANMITGDQYLSILLTSSLYKKLYQEKGYESKLLSRSVEDSATVVSVLIPWNSCGMTQATVLGISTMTYLPYCLFNLISPLMSIVIASIGYKIVRKSK
;
A
#
# COMPACT_ATOMS: atom_id res chain seq x y z
N SER A 1 16.35 -23.71 18.71
CA SER A 1 15.57 -22.45 18.54
C SER A 1 16.42 -21.24 18.20
N THR A 2 17.71 -21.21 18.57
CA THR A 2 18.64 -20.10 18.25
C THR A 2 18.94 -19.94 16.75
N ARG A 3 18.96 -21.02 15.98
CA ARG A 3 19.20 -20.98 14.52
C ARG A 3 18.12 -20.22 13.75
N GLY A 4 16.86 -20.29 14.15
CA GLY A 4 15.78 -19.52 13.51
C GLY A 4 15.93 -18.02 13.75
N MET A 5 16.32 -17.65 14.96
CA MET A 5 16.51 -16.25 15.35
C MET A 5 17.72 -15.63 14.65
N THR A 6 18.85 -16.35 14.58
CA THR A 6 20.04 -15.89 13.85
C THR A 6 19.82 -15.78 12.35
N GLY A 7 19.03 -16.68 11.75
CA GLY A 7 18.67 -16.60 10.32
C GLY A 7 17.76 -15.43 9.95
N MET A 8 17.11 -14.80 10.94
CA MET A 8 16.24 -13.62 10.72
C MET A 8 16.92 -12.28 11.03
N LEU A 9 18.15 -12.27 11.52
CA LEU A 9 18.85 -11.04 11.94
C LEU A 9 18.99 -10.04 10.79
N ASP A 10 19.38 -10.51 9.60
CA ASP A 10 19.53 -9.65 8.42
C ASP A 10 18.20 -9.02 8.02
N THR A 11 17.11 -9.79 8.08
CA THR A 11 15.75 -9.32 7.80
C THR A 11 15.31 -8.28 8.82
N ILE A 12 15.57 -8.50 10.11
CA ILE A 12 15.24 -7.56 11.19
C ILE A 12 16.02 -6.25 10.99
N PHE A 13 17.30 -6.34 10.67
CA PHE A 13 18.15 -5.16 10.42
C PHE A 13 17.62 -4.34 9.23
N LEU A 14 17.27 -4.99 8.14
CA LEU A 14 16.68 -4.34 6.96
C LEU A 14 15.32 -3.70 7.28
N ILE A 15 14.47 -4.34 8.06
CA ILE A 15 13.18 -3.78 8.50
C ILE A 15 13.40 -2.51 9.34
N ILE A 16 14.34 -2.53 10.27
CA ILE A 16 14.66 -1.36 11.09
C ILE A 16 15.20 -0.22 10.21
N ALA A 17 16.13 -0.51 9.30
CA ALA A 17 16.70 0.47 8.40
C ALA A 17 15.64 1.09 7.47
N ALA A 18 14.81 0.25 6.82
CA ALA A 18 13.73 0.69 5.94
C ALA A 18 12.66 1.49 6.72
N GLY A 19 12.28 1.02 7.91
CA GLY A 19 11.32 1.71 8.77
C GLY A 19 11.84 3.07 9.26
N THR A 20 13.11 3.18 9.58
CA THR A 20 13.75 4.46 9.96
C THR A 20 13.74 5.42 8.77
N PHE A 21 14.14 4.97 7.60
CA PHE A 21 14.13 5.77 6.37
C PHE A 21 12.70 6.22 6.01
N GLY A 22 11.74 5.28 5.96
CA GLY A 22 10.34 5.58 5.70
C GLY A 22 9.74 6.54 6.73
N GLY A 23 10.03 6.32 8.02
CA GLY A 23 9.58 7.19 9.11
C GLY A 23 10.11 8.63 8.98
N THR A 24 11.37 8.81 8.58
CA THR A 24 11.95 10.15 8.34
C THR A 24 11.29 10.85 7.14
N LEU A 25 10.99 10.13 6.06
CA LEU A 25 10.27 10.67 4.89
C LEU A 25 8.85 11.12 5.23
N VAL A 26 8.14 10.34 6.05
CA VAL A 26 6.79 10.71 6.54
C VAL A 26 6.89 11.91 7.48
N GLY A 27 7.81 11.89 8.44
CA GLY A 27 7.98 12.94 9.45
C GLY A 27 8.44 14.28 8.86
N SER A 28 9.20 14.26 7.76
CA SER A 28 9.63 15.47 7.05
C SER A 28 8.53 16.11 6.17
N GLY A 29 7.39 15.44 5.98
CA GLY A 29 6.33 15.90 5.08
C GLY A 29 6.64 15.75 3.58
N MET A 30 7.80 15.21 3.23
CA MET A 30 8.19 15.02 1.82
C MET A 30 7.23 14.07 1.09
N LEU A 31 6.82 13.02 1.75
CA LEU A 31 5.93 12.03 1.16
C LEU A 31 4.53 12.59 0.91
N GLN A 32 4.03 13.46 1.81
CA GLN A 32 2.77 14.18 1.63
C GLN A 32 2.84 15.13 0.43
N SER A 33 3.94 15.83 0.25
CA SER A 33 4.14 16.72 -0.90
C SER A 33 4.16 15.95 -2.22
N LEU A 34 4.85 14.80 -2.27
CA LEU A 34 4.90 13.93 -3.45
C LEU A 34 3.53 13.35 -3.80
N THR A 35 2.75 12.98 -2.79
CA THR A 35 1.41 12.40 -3.00
C THR A 35 0.32 13.45 -3.23
N ALA A 36 0.54 14.72 -2.87
CA ALA A 36 -0.41 15.81 -3.09
C ALA A 36 -0.80 15.95 -4.58
N ALA A 37 0.14 15.70 -5.48
CA ALA A 37 -0.13 15.71 -6.92
C ALA A 37 -1.15 14.63 -7.31
N LEU A 38 -1.08 13.44 -6.73
CA LEU A 38 -2.02 12.36 -6.97
C LEU A 38 -3.42 12.68 -6.40
N VAL A 39 -3.47 13.33 -5.24
CA VAL A 39 -4.73 13.80 -4.64
C VAL A 39 -5.40 14.86 -5.51
N SER A 40 -4.64 15.75 -6.14
CA SER A 40 -5.17 16.80 -7.01
C SER A 40 -5.84 16.28 -8.28
N LEU A 41 -5.52 15.06 -8.73
CA LEU A 41 -6.12 14.40 -9.90
C LEU A 41 -7.54 13.88 -9.62
N VAL A 42 -8.02 13.93 -8.39
CA VAL A 42 -9.30 13.33 -7.99
C VAL A 42 -10.48 14.20 -8.45
N ARG A 43 -11.07 13.84 -9.58
CA ARG A 43 -12.28 14.49 -10.13
C ARG A 43 -13.52 13.59 -10.07
N SER A 44 -13.36 12.28 -10.17
CA SER A 44 -14.45 11.30 -10.19
C SER A 44 -14.18 10.16 -9.18
N ARG A 45 -15.19 9.28 -8.98
CA ARG A 45 -15.02 8.10 -8.13
C ARG A 45 -13.90 7.18 -8.62
N VAL A 46 -13.79 6.99 -9.93
CA VAL A 46 -12.76 6.13 -10.53
C VAL A 46 -11.38 6.72 -10.30
N THR A 47 -11.21 8.01 -10.58
CA THR A 47 -9.94 8.71 -10.35
C THR A 47 -9.58 8.75 -8.88
N MET A 48 -10.56 8.77 -7.96
CA MET A 48 -10.34 8.72 -6.52
C MET A 48 -9.77 7.36 -6.09
N VAL A 49 -10.41 6.26 -6.52
CA VAL A 49 -9.90 4.91 -6.22
C VAL A 49 -8.54 4.69 -6.89
N ALA A 50 -8.39 5.04 -8.16
CA ALA A 50 -7.14 4.92 -8.89
C ALA A 50 -5.99 5.72 -8.22
N SER A 51 -6.28 6.95 -7.80
CA SER A 51 -5.31 7.80 -7.08
C SER A 51 -4.95 7.18 -5.70
N THR A 52 -5.93 6.65 -4.97
CA THR A 52 -5.68 5.95 -3.69
C THR A 52 -4.81 4.72 -3.90
N VAL A 53 -5.13 3.90 -4.91
CA VAL A 53 -4.36 2.71 -5.26
C VAL A 53 -2.93 3.08 -5.68
N GLY A 54 -2.79 4.07 -6.56
CA GLY A 54 -1.48 4.58 -6.98
C GLY A 54 -0.64 5.10 -5.82
N THR A 55 -1.26 5.86 -4.91
CA THR A 55 -0.59 6.37 -3.70
C THR A 55 -0.16 5.23 -2.77
N GLY A 56 -0.99 4.21 -2.57
CA GLY A 56 -0.67 3.05 -1.73
C GLY A 56 0.53 2.27 -2.26
N ILE A 57 0.56 2.00 -3.57
CA ILE A 57 1.71 1.33 -4.22
C ILE A 57 2.97 2.19 -4.10
N PHE A 58 2.87 3.47 -4.44
CA PHE A 58 3.99 4.42 -4.39
C PHE A 58 4.55 4.56 -2.96
N ALA A 59 3.67 4.69 -1.96
CA ALA A 59 4.07 4.73 -0.56
C ALA A 59 4.82 3.46 -0.15
N ASN A 60 4.34 2.28 -0.54
CA ASN A 60 5.01 1.01 -0.29
C ASN A 60 6.42 0.94 -0.90
N MET A 61 6.57 1.44 -2.11
CA MET A 61 7.88 1.44 -2.80
C MET A 61 8.89 2.35 -2.09
N ILE A 62 8.44 3.51 -1.59
CA ILE A 62 9.31 4.50 -0.97
C ILE A 62 9.58 4.17 0.49
N THR A 63 8.54 3.84 1.27
CA THR A 63 8.71 3.60 2.71
C THR A 63 9.34 2.24 3.00
N GLY A 64 9.22 1.28 2.09
CA GLY A 64 9.64 -0.10 2.32
C GLY A 64 8.88 -0.80 3.45
N ASP A 65 7.77 -0.21 3.91
CA ASP A 65 6.98 -0.72 5.02
C ASP A 65 5.48 -0.65 4.71
N GLN A 66 4.80 -1.78 4.88
CA GLN A 66 3.37 -1.90 4.65
C GLN A 66 2.55 -1.03 5.61
N TYR A 67 2.92 -1.02 6.89
CA TYR A 67 2.15 -0.36 7.93
C TYR A 67 2.14 1.17 7.73
N LEU A 68 3.32 1.75 7.48
CA LEU A 68 3.46 3.17 7.18
C LEU A 68 2.68 3.55 5.91
N SER A 69 2.71 2.71 4.89
CA SER A 69 1.99 2.93 3.63
C SER A 69 0.48 2.96 3.83
N ILE A 70 -0.06 2.05 4.64
CA ILE A 70 -1.49 2.02 5.00
C ILE A 70 -1.88 3.29 5.77
N LEU A 71 -1.12 3.64 6.81
CA LEU A 71 -1.41 4.81 7.65
C LEU A 71 -1.37 6.11 6.84
N LEU A 72 -0.33 6.28 6.02
CA LEU A 72 -0.16 7.46 5.19
C LEU A 72 -1.32 7.58 4.18
N THR A 73 -1.54 6.55 3.38
CA THR A 73 -2.58 6.56 2.35
C THR A 73 -3.95 6.79 2.96
N SER A 74 -4.26 6.12 4.07
CA SER A 74 -5.53 6.29 4.78
C SER A 74 -5.70 7.71 5.30
N SER A 75 -4.67 8.31 5.89
CA SER A 75 -4.73 9.67 6.46
C SER A 75 -4.94 10.73 5.37
N LEU A 76 -4.26 10.60 4.23
CA LEU A 76 -4.36 11.53 3.11
C LEU A 76 -5.76 11.54 2.48
N TYR A 77 -6.35 10.36 2.28
CA TYR A 77 -7.61 10.24 1.56
C TYR A 77 -8.86 10.26 2.45
N LYS A 78 -8.74 10.04 3.76
CA LYS A 78 -9.88 9.96 4.69
C LYS A 78 -10.83 11.16 4.57
N LYS A 79 -10.30 12.37 4.63
CA LYS A 79 -11.08 13.61 4.54
C LYS A 79 -11.76 13.73 3.17
N LEU A 80 -11.04 13.42 2.10
CA LEU A 80 -11.53 13.50 0.74
C LEU A 80 -12.70 12.54 0.47
N TYR A 81 -12.62 11.28 0.97
CA TYR A 81 -13.72 10.32 0.86
C TYR A 81 -14.95 10.79 1.64
N GLN A 82 -14.76 11.37 2.82
CA GLN A 82 -15.85 11.94 3.62
C GLN A 82 -16.52 13.12 2.92
N GLU A 83 -15.76 14.08 2.40
CA GLU A 83 -16.26 15.25 1.67
C GLU A 83 -17.05 14.87 0.40
N LYS A 84 -16.60 13.84 -0.29
CA LYS A 84 -17.28 13.31 -1.48
C LYS A 84 -18.49 12.41 -1.13
N GLY A 85 -18.77 12.16 0.16
CA GLY A 85 -19.90 11.36 0.63
C GLY A 85 -19.76 9.86 0.40
N TYR A 86 -18.53 9.34 0.31
CA TYR A 86 -18.29 7.91 0.20
C TYR A 86 -18.07 7.26 1.56
N GLU A 87 -18.47 5.99 1.69
CA GLU A 87 -18.24 5.24 2.91
C GLU A 87 -16.75 4.93 3.12
N SER A 88 -16.36 4.88 4.40
CA SER A 88 -14.99 4.50 4.80
C SER A 88 -14.59 3.10 4.33
N LYS A 89 -15.56 2.22 4.09
CA LYS A 89 -15.34 0.88 3.52
C LYS A 89 -14.64 0.93 2.15
N LEU A 90 -15.01 1.90 1.30
CA LEU A 90 -14.41 2.04 -0.02
C LEU A 90 -12.93 2.44 0.10
N LEU A 91 -12.61 3.36 1.02
CA LEU A 91 -11.23 3.74 1.32
C LEU A 91 -10.44 2.55 1.85
N SER A 92 -10.97 1.86 2.87
CA SER A 92 -10.29 0.70 3.47
C SER A 92 -9.95 -0.36 2.44
N ARG A 93 -10.92 -0.71 1.59
CA ARG A 93 -10.71 -1.66 0.50
C ARG A 93 -9.65 -1.20 -0.50
N SER A 94 -9.70 0.06 -0.94
CA SER A 94 -8.73 0.60 -1.90
C SER A 94 -7.30 0.62 -1.34
N VAL A 95 -7.15 0.91 -0.04
CA VAL A 95 -5.86 0.89 0.66
C VAL A 95 -5.36 -0.54 0.83
N GLU A 96 -6.24 -1.47 1.19
CA GLU A 96 -5.88 -2.89 1.34
C GLU A 96 -5.42 -3.49 0.01
N ASP A 97 -6.17 -3.29 -1.07
CA ASP A 97 -5.83 -3.81 -2.40
C ASP A 97 -4.53 -3.21 -2.97
N SER A 98 -4.08 -2.06 -2.48
CA SER A 98 -2.87 -1.37 -2.95
C SER A 98 -1.69 -1.50 -1.99
N ALA A 99 -1.90 -1.14 -0.72
CA ALA A 99 -0.80 -1.09 0.25
C ALA A 99 -0.53 -2.46 0.88
N THR A 100 -1.58 -3.25 1.18
CA THR A 100 -1.40 -4.56 1.83
C THR A 100 -1.03 -5.64 0.83
N VAL A 101 -1.84 -5.79 -0.22
CA VAL A 101 -1.72 -6.92 -1.15
C VAL A 101 -0.43 -6.81 -1.99
N VAL A 102 0.01 -5.60 -2.34
CA VAL A 102 1.18 -5.38 -3.19
C VAL A 102 2.50 -5.42 -2.41
N SER A 103 2.48 -5.23 -1.09
CA SER A 103 3.70 -5.13 -0.25
C SER A 103 4.64 -6.34 -0.39
N VAL A 104 4.10 -7.54 -0.53
CA VAL A 104 4.88 -8.78 -0.69
C VAL A 104 5.60 -8.90 -2.04
N LEU A 105 5.22 -8.09 -3.03
CA LEU A 105 5.83 -8.07 -4.37
C LEU A 105 7.07 -7.15 -4.43
N ILE A 106 7.28 -6.31 -3.42
CA ILE A 106 8.38 -5.35 -3.38
C ILE A 106 9.56 -5.95 -2.61
N PRO A 107 10.72 -6.18 -3.26
CA PRO A 107 11.84 -6.92 -2.65
C PRO A 107 12.40 -6.28 -1.38
N TRP A 108 12.39 -4.96 -1.29
CA TRP A 108 12.89 -4.19 -0.14
C TRP A 108 11.82 -3.82 0.87
N ASN A 109 10.57 -4.21 0.64
CA ASN A 109 9.50 -4.04 1.61
C ASN A 109 9.63 -5.08 2.73
N SER A 110 9.29 -4.71 3.96
CA SER A 110 9.33 -5.61 5.13
C SER A 110 8.60 -6.93 4.89
N CYS A 111 7.45 -6.89 4.19
CA CYS A 111 6.68 -8.09 3.83
C CYS A 111 7.38 -8.93 2.76
N GLY A 112 7.93 -8.30 1.71
CA GLY A 112 8.65 -9.00 0.65
C GLY A 112 9.91 -9.68 1.15
N MET A 113 10.67 -9.00 2.01
CA MET A 113 11.87 -9.55 2.64
C MET A 113 11.55 -10.74 3.56
N THR A 114 10.51 -10.60 4.39
CA THR A 114 10.07 -11.69 5.27
C THR A 114 9.64 -12.91 4.47
N GLN A 115 8.85 -12.69 3.42
CA GLN A 115 8.37 -13.78 2.55
C GLN A 115 9.53 -14.47 1.84
N ALA A 116 10.47 -13.74 1.28
CA ALA A 116 11.66 -14.28 0.64
C ALA A 116 12.51 -15.10 1.60
N THR A 117 12.68 -14.62 2.84
CA THR A 117 13.43 -15.32 3.89
C THR A 117 12.75 -16.64 4.30
N VAL A 118 11.42 -16.62 4.49
CA VAL A 118 10.65 -17.80 4.89
C VAL A 118 10.63 -18.85 3.79
N LEU A 119 10.47 -18.44 2.53
CA LEU A 119 10.45 -19.35 1.37
C LEU A 119 11.85 -19.81 0.95
N GLY A 120 12.91 -19.11 1.36
CA GLY A 120 14.28 -19.39 0.92
C GLY A 120 14.54 -19.09 -0.55
N ILE A 121 13.71 -18.24 -1.19
CA ILE A 121 13.83 -17.83 -2.59
C ILE A 121 13.66 -16.32 -2.73
N SER A 122 14.23 -15.73 -3.78
CA SER A 122 14.11 -14.28 -3.99
C SER A 122 12.69 -13.88 -4.37
N THR A 123 12.33 -12.64 -4.04
CA THR A 123 11.03 -12.04 -4.41
C THR A 123 10.77 -12.13 -5.92
N MET A 124 11.78 -11.92 -6.74
CA MET A 124 11.66 -11.99 -8.20
C MET A 124 11.29 -13.39 -8.70
N THR A 125 11.64 -14.43 -7.94
CA THR A 125 11.34 -15.82 -8.31
C THR A 125 9.86 -16.15 -8.10
N TYR A 126 9.24 -15.70 -7.02
CA TYR A 126 7.83 -15.98 -6.76
C TYR A 126 6.86 -14.94 -7.34
N LEU A 127 7.33 -13.73 -7.69
CA LEU A 127 6.51 -12.64 -8.20
C LEU A 127 5.59 -13.05 -9.36
N PRO A 128 6.03 -13.80 -10.40
CA PRO A 128 5.16 -14.19 -11.50
C PRO A 128 3.98 -15.09 -11.10
N TYR A 129 4.11 -15.77 -9.96
CA TYR A 129 3.09 -16.69 -9.45
C TYR A 129 2.07 -15.99 -8.55
N CYS A 130 2.34 -14.76 -8.12
CA CYS A 130 1.47 -13.95 -7.27
C CYS A 130 0.38 -13.23 -8.09
N LEU A 131 -0.36 -13.97 -8.92
CA LEU A 131 -1.38 -13.40 -9.81
C LEU A 131 -2.44 -12.61 -9.05
N PHE A 132 -2.89 -13.09 -7.91
CA PHE A 132 -3.85 -12.38 -7.07
C PHE A 132 -3.34 -11.00 -6.66
N ASN A 133 -2.10 -10.92 -6.21
CA ASN A 133 -1.49 -9.67 -5.75
C ASN A 133 -1.29 -8.65 -6.88
N LEU A 134 -1.04 -9.13 -8.11
CA LEU A 134 -0.92 -8.29 -9.30
C LEU A 134 -2.27 -7.80 -9.82
N ILE A 135 -3.30 -8.65 -9.76
CA ILE A 135 -4.63 -8.38 -10.31
C ILE A 135 -5.47 -7.54 -9.33
N SER A 136 -5.32 -7.71 -8.01
CA SER A 136 -6.16 -7.07 -7.00
C SER A 136 -6.25 -5.54 -7.13
N PRO A 137 -5.15 -4.78 -7.26
CA PRO A 137 -5.23 -3.32 -7.43
C PRO A 137 -5.94 -2.91 -8.73
N LEU A 138 -5.77 -3.69 -9.81
CA LEU A 138 -6.47 -3.44 -11.08
C LEU A 138 -7.97 -3.69 -10.94
N MET A 139 -8.35 -4.76 -10.25
CA MET A 139 -9.76 -5.09 -10.00
C MET A 139 -10.46 -4.03 -9.14
N SER A 140 -9.78 -3.42 -8.19
CA SER A 140 -10.33 -2.30 -7.42
C SER A 140 -10.69 -1.11 -8.31
N ILE A 141 -9.86 -0.79 -9.30
CA ILE A 141 -10.13 0.29 -10.26
C ILE A 141 -11.29 -0.10 -11.20
N VAL A 142 -11.32 -1.35 -11.67
CA VAL A 142 -12.42 -1.87 -12.53
C VAL A 142 -13.76 -1.84 -11.77
N ILE A 143 -13.80 -2.30 -10.53
CA ILE A 143 -15.00 -2.27 -9.68
C ILE A 143 -15.48 -0.82 -9.46
N ALA A 144 -14.54 0.11 -9.26
CA ALA A 144 -14.87 1.53 -9.14
C ALA A 144 -15.47 2.11 -10.43
N SER A 145 -15.03 1.67 -11.61
CA SER A 145 -15.57 2.11 -12.90
C SER A 145 -16.99 1.59 -13.14
N ILE A 146 -17.25 0.32 -12.81
CA ILE A 146 -18.58 -0.29 -12.93
C ILE A 146 -19.54 0.28 -11.87
N GLY A 147 -19.04 0.74 -10.73
CA GLY A 147 -19.83 1.28 -9.63
C GLY A 147 -20.50 0.21 -8.75
N TYR A 148 -20.05 -1.03 -8.84
CA TYR A 148 -20.60 -2.14 -8.09
C TYR A 148 -20.37 -1.98 -6.58
N LYS A 149 -21.47 -2.03 -5.80
CA LYS A 149 -21.48 -1.91 -4.31
C LYS A 149 -20.76 -0.67 -3.75
N ILE A 150 -20.66 0.42 -4.53
CA ILE A 150 -20.18 1.68 -4.01
C ILE A 150 -21.34 2.41 -3.35
N VAL A 151 -21.44 2.30 -2.03
CA VAL A 151 -22.48 2.95 -1.24
C VAL A 151 -22.05 4.38 -0.94
N ARG A 152 -22.90 5.35 -1.30
CA ARG A 152 -22.83 6.70 -0.79
C ARG A 152 -23.46 6.73 0.59
N LYS A 153 -22.87 7.48 1.52
CA LYS A 153 -23.53 7.78 2.80
C LYS A 153 -24.88 8.40 2.50
N SER A 154 -25.95 7.71 2.92
CA SER A 154 -27.26 8.36 3.02
C SER A 154 -27.12 9.51 4.02
N LYS A 155 -27.59 10.70 3.61
CA LYS A 155 -27.69 11.86 4.53
C LYS A 155 -28.63 11.53 5.66
#